data_5fc87a12480d3972a366c7082e178655
#
_entry.id   5fc87a12480d3972a366c7082e178655
#
_cell.length_a   1.000
_cell.length_b   1.000
_cell.length_c   1.000
_cell.angle_alpha   90.00
_cell.angle_beta   90.00
_cell.angle_gamma   90.00
#
_symmetry.space_group_name_H-M   'P 1'
#
loop_
_entity.id
_entity.type
_entity.pdbx_description
1 polymer ?
#
loop_
_entity_poly.entity_id
_entity_poly.type
_entity_poly.pdbx_seq_one_letter_code
_entity_poly.pdbx_strand_id
1 'polypeptide(L)'
;MKVTSNKHCVDILREQCKTDSMRPFIARGSNAIRCPHCLMAEFACFCHLRENQTSPIEFILLFHRDEIHKPTNSGRLIADLYPDDTQAYLWSRTEPQQTLLDHIESKQGNCTILFPNTETAQAQKRQTRSAAPSRNKGDEKHTFIILDGTWKQASKMFHQSEWLKDIPHFEINSEAQRSFLVRHSSHQMQFATAEVTAMLFDALGHSEHSQQLLSYYQAFNEHCMISRKRGNNERL
;
A
#
# COMPACT_ATOMS: atom_id res chain seq x y z
N MET A 1 -10.73 -21.18 16.43
CA MET A 1 -11.76 -20.13 16.26
C MET A 1 -11.61 -19.57 14.86
N LYS A 2 -12.66 -19.64 14.01
CA LYS A 2 -12.65 -18.94 12.71
C LYS A 2 -12.85 -17.46 13.02
N VAL A 3 -11.79 -16.68 12.88
CA VAL A 3 -11.92 -15.21 12.90
C VAL A 3 -12.75 -14.84 11.68
N THR A 4 -13.98 -14.39 11.88
CA THR A 4 -14.80 -13.74 10.86
C THR A 4 -14.17 -12.36 10.62
N SER A 5 -13.05 -12.31 9.91
CA SER A 5 -12.47 -11.06 9.46
C SER A 5 -13.44 -10.49 8.42
N ASN A 6 -14.08 -9.36 8.73
CA ASN A 6 -14.81 -8.60 7.74
C ASN A 6 -13.88 -8.27 6.58
N LYS A 7 -14.35 -8.48 5.35
CA LYS A 7 -13.60 -8.12 4.14
C LYS A 7 -13.41 -6.61 4.10
N HIS A 8 -12.19 -6.16 3.94
CA HIS A 8 -11.90 -4.74 3.69
C HIS A 8 -11.81 -4.44 2.17
N CYS A 9 -11.66 -3.18 1.81
CA CYS A 9 -11.70 -2.69 0.43
C CYS A 9 -10.75 -3.44 -0.53
N VAL A 10 -9.53 -3.82 -0.08
CA VAL A 10 -8.57 -4.56 -0.92
C VAL A 10 -9.04 -6.00 -1.18
N ASP A 11 -9.68 -6.66 -0.21
CA ASP A 11 -10.24 -8.01 -0.40
C ASP A 11 -11.36 -7.98 -1.46
N ILE A 12 -12.24 -6.96 -1.37
CA ILE A 12 -13.35 -6.75 -2.32
C ILE A 12 -12.80 -6.47 -3.72
N LEU A 13 -11.85 -5.53 -3.84
CA LEU A 13 -11.23 -5.18 -5.11
C LEU A 13 -10.55 -6.40 -5.76
N ARG A 14 -9.86 -7.22 -4.96
CA ARG A 14 -9.19 -8.44 -5.44
C ARG A 14 -10.19 -9.48 -5.96
N GLU A 15 -11.35 -9.64 -5.34
CA GLU A 15 -12.41 -10.53 -5.79
C GLU A 15 -13.00 -10.03 -7.13
N GLN A 16 -13.26 -8.74 -7.26
CA GLN A 16 -13.70 -8.13 -8.52
C GLN A 16 -12.68 -8.39 -9.65
N CYS A 17 -11.37 -8.16 -9.37
CA CYS A 17 -10.33 -8.44 -10.35
C CYS A 17 -10.24 -9.90 -10.80
N LYS A 18 -10.56 -10.86 -9.91
CA LYS A 18 -10.62 -12.27 -10.29
C LYS A 18 -11.80 -12.58 -11.20
N THR A 19 -12.96 -11.97 -10.93
CA THR A 19 -14.16 -12.13 -11.74
C THR A 19 -13.97 -11.55 -13.15
N ASP A 20 -13.30 -10.39 -13.25
CA ASP A 20 -13.06 -9.69 -14.51
C ASP A 20 -11.91 -10.28 -15.33
N SER A 21 -11.16 -11.23 -14.76
CA SER A 21 -9.99 -11.81 -15.41
C SER A 21 -10.36 -12.98 -16.30
N MET A 22 -10.11 -12.87 -17.60
CA MET A 22 -10.28 -13.98 -18.57
C MET A 22 -9.24 -15.11 -18.38
N ARG A 23 -8.18 -14.89 -17.59
CA ARG A 23 -7.14 -15.88 -17.32
C ARG A 23 -6.96 -16.03 -15.82
N PRO A 24 -6.95 -17.27 -15.28
CA PRO A 24 -6.68 -17.47 -13.87
C PRO A 24 -5.26 -17.00 -13.53
N PHE A 25 -5.13 -16.27 -12.43
CA PHE A 25 -3.82 -15.90 -11.91
C PHE A 25 -3.15 -17.14 -11.30
N ILE A 26 -2.12 -17.66 -11.95
CA ILE A 26 -1.33 -18.80 -11.47
C ILE A 26 -0.05 -18.26 -10.82
N ALA A 27 -0.05 -18.19 -9.50
CA ALA A 27 1.15 -17.84 -8.75
C ALA A 27 2.09 -19.06 -8.60
N ARG A 28 3.39 -18.79 -8.38
CA ARG A 28 4.32 -19.85 -7.94
C ARG A 28 3.78 -20.47 -6.65
N GLY A 29 3.72 -21.81 -6.59
CA GLY A 29 3.12 -22.53 -5.45
C GLY A 29 1.58 -22.58 -5.51
N SER A 30 1.00 -22.68 -6.72
CA SER A 30 -0.45 -22.80 -6.95
C SER A 30 -1.09 -24.02 -6.26
N ASN A 31 -0.32 -25.04 -5.91
CA ASN A 31 -0.80 -26.24 -5.22
C ASN A 31 -0.97 -26.05 -3.70
N ALA A 32 -0.48 -24.94 -3.13
CA ALA A 32 -0.66 -24.68 -1.71
C ALA A 32 -2.08 -24.15 -1.43
N ILE A 33 -2.76 -24.74 -0.46
CA ILE A 33 -4.01 -24.19 0.08
C ILE A 33 -3.68 -22.87 0.77
N ARG A 34 -4.34 -21.80 0.32
CA ARG A 34 -4.07 -20.44 0.80
C ARG A 34 -5.26 -19.86 1.53
N CYS A 35 -4.95 -19.12 2.59
CA CYS A 35 -5.95 -18.30 3.24
C CYS A 35 -6.53 -17.27 2.23
N PRO A 36 -7.86 -17.19 2.06
CA PRO A 36 -8.48 -16.28 1.09
C PRO A 36 -8.25 -14.79 1.42
N HIS A 37 -8.01 -14.47 2.67
CA HIS A 37 -7.80 -13.10 3.16
C HIS A 37 -6.34 -12.67 3.03
N CYS A 38 -5.41 -13.34 3.72
CA CYS A 38 -4.01 -12.94 3.73
C CYS A 38 -3.17 -13.53 2.59
N LEU A 39 -3.70 -14.44 1.78
CA LEU A 39 -3.03 -15.13 0.68
C LEU A 39 -1.79 -15.98 1.07
N MET A 40 -1.43 -16.03 2.34
CA MET A 40 -0.41 -16.96 2.84
C MET A 40 -0.89 -18.40 2.72
N ALA A 41 0.04 -19.36 2.70
CA ALA A 41 -0.33 -20.76 2.92
C ALA A 41 -1.13 -20.87 4.22
N GLU A 42 -2.12 -21.76 4.28
CA GLU A 42 -3.06 -21.84 5.41
C GLU A 42 -2.34 -22.01 6.76
N PHE A 43 -1.28 -22.82 6.80
CA PHE A 43 -0.44 -23.04 7.99
C PHE A 43 0.40 -21.82 8.39
N ALA A 44 0.55 -20.83 7.49
CA ALA A 44 1.26 -19.58 7.72
C ALA A 44 0.30 -18.38 7.74
N CYS A 45 -0.98 -18.62 7.95
CA CYS A 45 -1.98 -17.54 8.05
C CYS A 45 -1.71 -16.67 9.27
N PHE A 46 -1.76 -15.33 9.08
CA PHE A 46 -1.55 -14.35 10.14
C PHE A 46 -2.75 -13.40 10.33
N CYS A 47 -3.93 -13.77 9.82
CA CYS A 47 -5.15 -12.96 9.96
C CYS A 47 -5.56 -12.74 11.42
N HIS A 48 -5.12 -13.60 12.33
CA HIS A 48 -5.38 -13.45 13.77
C HIS A 48 -4.66 -12.26 14.40
N LEU A 49 -3.69 -11.66 13.70
CA LEU A 49 -2.97 -10.45 14.11
C LEU A 49 -3.60 -9.17 13.55
N ARG A 50 -4.69 -9.26 12.78
CA ARG A 50 -5.41 -8.08 12.30
C ARG A 50 -6.16 -7.44 13.47
N GLU A 51 -5.81 -6.21 13.77
CA GLU A 51 -6.47 -5.37 14.76
C GLU A 51 -6.96 -4.11 14.09
N ASN A 52 -8.28 -3.95 13.95
CA ASN A 52 -8.85 -2.74 13.37
C ASN A 52 -8.52 -1.54 14.25
N GLN A 53 -7.93 -0.54 13.65
CA GLN A 53 -7.54 0.71 14.29
C GLN A 53 -8.07 1.89 13.49
N THR A 54 -8.12 3.05 14.12
CA THR A 54 -8.43 4.32 13.46
C THR A 54 -7.13 5.01 13.08
N SER A 55 -7.04 5.47 11.83
CA SER A 55 -5.90 6.26 11.36
C SER A 55 -6.16 7.75 11.53
N PRO A 56 -5.14 8.58 11.81
CA PRO A 56 -5.25 10.04 11.81
C PRO A 56 -5.39 10.64 10.38
N ILE A 57 -5.16 9.85 9.34
CA ILE A 57 -5.23 10.21 7.93
C ILE A 57 -6.01 9.15 7.16
N GLU A 58 -6.50 9.50 5.98
CA GLU A 58 -7.16 8.56 5.07
C GLU A 58 -6.24 8.09 3.95
N PHE A 59 -6.54 6.93 3.38
CA PHE A 59 -5.75 6.33 2.31
C PHE A 59 -6.60 5.98 1.09
N ILE A 60 -6.09 6.36 -0.08
CA ILE A 60 -6.48 5.80 -1.37
C ILE A 60 -5.34 4.90 -1.83
N LEU A 61 -5.51 3.59 -1.76
CA LEU A 61 -4.53 2.62 -2.27
C LEU A 61 -4.78 2.41 -3.77
N LEU A 62 -3.83 2.82 -4.59
CA LEU A 62 -3.89 2.67 -6.03
C LEU A 62 -2.98 1.52 -6.45
N PHE A 63 -3.56 0.37 -6.77
CA PHE A 63 -2.81 -0.86 -7.09
C PHE A 63 -2.46 -0.97 -8.55
N HIS A 64 -1.20 -1.31 -8.84
CA HIS A 64 -0.87 -1.89 -10.14
C HIS A 64 -1.50 -3.28 -10.25
N ARG A 65 -2.11 -3.61 -11.40
CA ARG A 65 -2.87 -4.86 -11.60
C ARG A 65 -2.09 -6.12 -11.22
N ASP A 66 -0.77 -6.14 -11.48
CA ASP A 66 0.08 -7.29 -11.19
C ASP A 66 0.35 -7.50 -9.70
N GLU A 67 0.08 -6.50 -8.86
CA GLU A 67 0.43 -6.53 -7.43
C GLU A 67 -0.71 -7.03 -6.54
N ILE A 68 -1.96 -6.76 -6.91
CA ILE A 68 -3.11 -7.01 -6.03
C ILE A 68 -3.31 -8.49 -5.65
N HIS A 69 -2.83 -9.40 -6.50
CA HIS A 69 -2.93 -10.85 -6.28
C HIS A 69 -1.69 -11.47 -5.62
N LYS A 70 -0.63 -10.69 -5.38
CA LYS A 70 0.60 -11.22 -4.81
C LYS A 70 0.46 -11.45 -3.30
N PRO A 71 0.77 -12.66 -2.80
CA PRO A 71 0.82 -12.91 -1.35
C PRO A 71 1.80 -11.99 -0.62
N THR A 72 2.83 -11.52 -1.31
CA THR A 72 3.88 -10.63 -0.77
C THR A 72 3.58 -9.15 -0.93
N ASN A 73 2.36 -8.77 -1.36
CA ASN A 73 1.97 -7.37 -1.45
C ASN A 73 1.84 -6.77 -0.04
N SER A 74 2.55 -5.66 0.22
CA SER A 74 2.57 -4.99 1.51
C SER A 74 1.58 -3.82 1.62
N GLY A 75 1.10 -3.28 0.50
CA GLY A 75 0.13 -2.18 0.51
C GLY A 75 -1.19 -2.56 1.16
N ARG A 76 -1.62 -3.82 1.03
CA ARG A 76 -2.83 -4.31 1.68
C ARG A 76 -2.79 -4.24 3.22
N LEU A 77 -1.58 -4.22 3.84
CA LEU A 77 -1.43 -4.17 5.29
C LEU A 77 -1.98 -2.87 5.88
N ILE A 78 -2.04 -1.81 5.08
CA ILE A 78 -2.67 -0.54 5.46
C ILE A 78 -4.18 -0.77 5.67
N ALA A 79 -4.85 -1.43 4.72
CA ALA A 79 -6.27 -1.75 4.85
C ALA A 79 -6.54 -2.84 5.91
N ASP A 80 -5.57 -3.72 6.20
CA ASP A 80 -5.65 -4.71 7.27
C ASP A 80 -5.76 -4.03 8.66
N LEU A 81 -5.04 -2.90 8.87
CA LEU A 81 -5.05 -2.16 10.15
C LEU A 81 -6.07 -1.02 10.17
N TYR A 82 -6.27 -0.32 9.05
CA TYR A 82 -7.10 0.88 8.95
C TYR A 82 -8.23 0.70 7.93
N PRO A 83 -9.11 -0.31 8.08
CA PRO A 83 -10.11 -0.65 7.07
C PRO A 83 -11.12 0.47 6.81
N ASP A 84 -11.50 1.22 7.84
CA ASP A 84 -12.50 2.29 7.74
C ASP A 84 -11.92 3.58 7.14
N ASP A 85 -10.60 3.75 7.22
CA ASP A 85 -9.88 4.91 6.70
C ASP A 85 -9.18 4.63 5.34
N THR A 86 -9.49 3.49 4.70
CA THR A 86 -8.81 3.06 3.47
C THR A 86 -9.80 2.71 2.38
N GLN A 87 -9.56 3.23 1.17
CA GLN A 87 -10.22 2.81 -0.06
C GLN A 87 -9.19 2.28 -1.06
N ALA A 88 -9.58 1.33 -1.89
CA ALA A 88 -8.66 0.65 -2.82
C ALA A 88 -9.21 0.65 -4.25
N TYR A 89 -8.34 0.95 -5.22
CA TYR A 89 -8.66 1.03 -6.63
C TYR A 89 -7.56 0.39 -7.48
N LEU A 90 -7.94 -0.08 -8.68
CA LEU A 90 -6.96 -0.45 -9.70
C LEU A 90 -6.49 0.78 -10.47
N TRP A 91 -5.19 0.84 -10.66
CA TRP A 91 -4.61 1.83 -11.55
C TRP A 91 -4.92 1.52 -13.03
N SER A 92 -5.36 2.53 -13.75
CA SER A 92 -5.38 2.56 -15.20
C SER A 92 -4.68 3.84 -15.68
N ARG A 93 -3.88 3.72 -16.72
CA ARG A 93 -3.15 4.86 -17.28
C ARG A 93 -4.09 5.88 -17.92
N THR A 94 -5.06 5.41 -18.69
CA THR A 94 -5.91 6.23 -19.58
C THR A 94 -7.37 6.24 -19.17
N GLU A 95 -7.82 5.20 -18.48
CA GLU A 95 -9.21 4.98 -18.12
C GLU A 95 -9.34 4.68 -16.63
N PRO A 96 -9.11 5.67 -15.74
CA PRO A 96 -9.36 5.48 -14.32
C PRO A 96 -10.85 5.25 -14.06
N GLN A 97 -11.17 4.48 -13.02
CA GLN A 97 -12.55 4.26 -12.61
C GLN A 97 -13.20 5.59 -12.21
N GLN A 98 -14.45 5.82 -12.64
CA GLN A 98 -15.16 7.05 -12.31
C GLN A 98 -15.29 7.24 -10.78
N THR A 99 -15.57 6.16 -10.06
CA THR A 99 -15.65 6.18 -8.59
C THR A 99 -14.35 6.63 -7.90
N LEU A 100 -13.18 6.35 -8.50
CA LEU A 100 -11.90 6.87 -8.02
C LEU A 100 -11.79 8.38 -8.27
N LEU A 101 -12.18 8.85 -9.46
CA LEU A 101 -12.15 10.27 -9.80
C LEU A 101 -13.09 11.07 -8.90
N ASP A 102 -14.32 10.60 -8.72
CA ASP A 102 -15.31 11.21 -7.84
C ASP A 102 -14.81 11.27 -6.38
N HIS A 103 -14.14 10.20 -5.92
CA HIS A 103 -13.56 10.17 -4.58
C HIS A 103 -12.43 11.21 -4.44
N ILE A 104 -11.51 11.29 -5.40
CA ILE A 104 -10.43 12.30 -5.41
C ILE A 104 -11.02 13.72 -5.45
N GLU A 105 -12.02 13.95 -6.29
CA GLU A 105 -12.70 15.24 -6.39
C GLU A 105 -13.38 15.63 -5.09
N SER A 106 -14.03 14.70 -4.40
CA SER A 106 -14.63 14.94 -3.07
C SER A 106 -13.61 15.37 -2.02
N LYS A 107 -12.32 15.02 -2.20
CA LYS A 107 -11.20 15.38 -1.32
C LYS A 107 -10.39 16.56 -1.85
N GLN A 108 -10.92 17.34 -2.79
CA GLN A 108 -10.22 18.44 -3.43
C GLN A 108 -9.65 19.44 -2.40
N GLY A 109 -8.33 19.69 -2.51
CA GLY A 109 -7.60 20.55 -1.57
C GLY A 109 -7.14 19.83 -0.29
N ASN A 110 -7.59 18.58 -0.04
CA ASN A 110 -7.21 17.75 1.12
C ASN A 110 -6.70 16.37 0.70
N CYS A 111 -6.15 16.26 -0.53
CA CYS A 111 -5.63 15.03 -1.10
C CYS A 111 -4.22 15.24 -1.63
N THR A 112 -3.31 14.29 -1.37
CA THR A 112 -1.90 14.38 -1.76
C THR A 112 -1.38 13.00 -2.17
N ILE A 113 -0.56 12.93 -3.23
CA ILE A 113 0.09 11.68 -3.64
C ILE A 113 1.37 11.48 -2.81
N LEU A 114 1.52 10.33 -2.18
CA LEU A 114 2.78 9.95 -1.55
C LEU A 114 3.70 9.35 -2.60
N PHE A 115 4.79 10.05 -2.89
CA PHE A 115 5.81 9.56 -3.80
C PHE A 115 7.20 9.85 -3.23
N PRO A 116 8.04 8.82 -3.01
CA PRO A 116 9.36 9.04 -2.46
C PRO A 116 10.25 9.79 -3.46
N ASN A 117 11.04 10.73 -2.92
CA ASN A 117 12.00 11.49 -3.73
C ASN A 117 13.07 10.53 -4.26
N THR A 118 13.13 10.38 -5.58
CA THR A 118 14.23 9.73 -6.28
C THR A 118 14.96 10.78 -7.11
N GLU A 119 16.29 10.70 -7.20
CA GLU A 119 17.09 11.61 -8.06
C GLU A 119 16.56 11.67 -9.50
N THR A 120 15.91 10.61 -9.96
CA THR A 120 15.25 10.50 -11.27
C THR A 120 13.99 11.39 -11.37
N ALA A 121 13.31 11.68 -10.27
CA ALA A 121 12.13 12.56 -10.27
C ALA A 121 12.54 14.04 -10.47
N GLN A 122 13.73 14.42 -10.03
CA GLN A 122 14.28 15.78 -10.21
C GLN A 122 14.62 16.09 -11.68
N ALA A 123 14.95 15.06 -12.49
CA ALA A 123 15.29 15.24 -13.90
C ALA A 123 14.07 15.46 -14.81
N GLN A 124 12.87 15.06 -14.37
CA GLN A 124 11.63 15.26 -15.11
C GLN A 124 10.84 16.41 -14.45
N LYS A 125 11.05 17.64 -14.94
CA LYS A 125 10.39 18.88 -14.52
C LYS A 125 8.85 18.74 -14.45
N ARG A 126 8.32 18.07 -13.44
CA ARG A 126 6.96 18.36 -12.97
C ARG A 126 7.06 19.58 -12.03
N GLN A 127 6.41 20.66 -12.38
CA GLN A 127 6.16 21.77 -11.46
C GLN A 127 5.14 21.29 -10.41
N THR A 128 5.60 20.47 -9.50
CA THR A 128 4.76 19.93 -8.45
C THR A 128 5.04 20.72 -7.18
N ARG A 129 4.02 21.30 -6.62
CA ARG A 129 4.08 21.91 -5.31
C ARG A 129 4.26 20.81 -4.30
N SER A 130 5.45 20.67 -3.72
CA SER A 130 5.64 19.95 -2.46
C SER A 130 4.82 20.72 -1.41
N ALA A 131 3.61 20.27 -1.19
CA ALA A 131 2.77 20.81 -0.14
C ALA A 131 2.98 19.93 1.09
N ALA A 132 3.60 20.48 2.13
CA ALA A 132 3.37 19.92 3.46
C ALA A 132 1.85 19.88 3.67
N PRO A 133 1.28 18.74 4.14
CA PRO A 133 -0.16 18.67 4.36
C PRO A 133 -0.56 19.82 5.27
N SER A 134 -1.46 20.67 4.78
CA SER A 134 -2.03 21.73 5.58
C SER A 134 -2.67 21.10 6.80
N ARG A 135 -2.32 21.57 8.00
CA ARG A 135 -3.03 21.17 9.21
C ARG A 135 -4.51 21.35 8.96
N ASN A 136 -5.27 20.28 9.20
CA ASN A 136 -6.68 20.10 8.92
C ASN A 136 -7.49 21.39 9.00
N LYS A 137 -8.16 21.76 7.90
CA LYS A 137 -9.24 22.72 7.94
C LYS A 137 -10.48 21.99 8.47
N GLY A 138 -10.65 21.94 9.79
CA GLY A 138 -11.77 21.25 10.44
C GLY A 138 -11.44 19.79 10.79
N ASP A 139 -12.46 19.01 11.12
CA ASP A 139 -12.37 17.60 11.55
C ASP A 139 -12.08 16.61 10.40
N GLU A 140 -11.87 17.06 9.17
CA GLU A 140 -11.67 16.20 8.01
C GLU A 140 -10.23 15.72 7.92
N LYS A 141 -10.04 14.38 7.87
CA LYS A 141 -8.72 13.75 7.74
C LYS A 141 -8.13 14.06 6.36
N HIS A 142 -6.82 14.31 6.32
CA HIS A 142 -6.10 14.44 5.05
C HIS A 142 -5.98 13.09 4.36
N THR A 143 -6.23 13.04 3.04
CA THR A 143 -6.21 11.82 2.25
C THR A 143 -4.89 11.68 1.50
N PHE A 144 -4.21 10.53 1.64
CA PHE A 144 -3.00 10.22 0.89
C PHE A 144 -3.27 9.13 -0.16
N ILE A 145 -2.89 9.41 -1.41
CA ILE A 145 -2.87 8.42 -2.48
C ILE A 145 -1.54 7.68 -2.44
N ILE A 146 -1.60 6.37 -2.17
CA ILE A 146 -0.44 5.48 -2.10
C ILE A 146 -0.39 4.65 -3.40
N LEU A 147 0.71 4.77 -4.14
CA LEU A 147 0.92 4.02 -5.38
C LEU A 147 1.55 2.66 -5.04
N ASP A 148 0.75 1.60 -5.13
CA ASP A 148 1.20 0.24 -4.81
C ASP A 148 1.65 -0.53 -6.04
N GLY A 149 2.95 -0.75 -6.12
CA GLY A 149 3.63 -1.44 -7.19
C GLY A 149 5.12 -1.59 -6.90
N THR A 150 5.84 -2.29 -7.77
CA THR A 150 7.30 -2.19 -7.79
C THR A 150 7.71 -0.74 -8.05
N TRP A 151 8.91 -0.34 -7.68
CA TRP A 151 9.44 1.01 -7.94
C TRP A 151 9.25 1.48 -9.38
N LYS A 152 9.52 0.60 -10.34
CA LYS A 152 9.31 0.88 -11.77
C LYS A 152 7.84 1.08 -12.11
N GLN A 153 6.95 0.29 -11.50
CA GLN A 153 5.50 0.43 -11.69
C GLN A 153 4.98 1.71 -11.03
N ALA A 154 5.33 1.99 -9.77
CA ALA A 154 4.92 3.19 -9.06
C ALA A 154 5.41 4.47 -9.78
N SER A 155 6.65 4.49 -10.27
CA SER A 155 7.19 5.58 -11.09
C SER A 155 6.38 5.75 -12.38
N LYS A 156 6.03 4.65 -13.07
CA LYS A 156 5.18 4.69 -14.25
C LYS A 156 3.78 5.23 -13.93
N MET A 157 3.18 4.76 -12.84
CA MET A 157 1.88 5.23 -12.37
C MET A 157 1.91 6.73 -12.10
N PHE A 158 2.93 7.23 -11.42
CA PHE A 158 3.08 8.64 -11.10
C PHE A 158 3.29 9.53 -12.34
N HIS A 159 4.20 9.14 -13.24
CA HIS A 159 4.61 10.00 -14.36
C HIS A 159 3.72 9.89 -15.60
N GLN A 160 3.01 8.77 -15.79
CA GLN A 160 2.24 8.52 -17.01
C GLN A 160 0.72 8.68 -16.85
N SER A 161 0.23 9.03 -15.65
CA SER A 161 -1.19 9.28 -15.40
C SER A 161 -1.49 10.76 -15.52
N GLU A 162 -2.15 11.14 -16.62
CA GLU A 162 -2.54 12.55 -16.85
C GLU A 162 -3.46 13.05 -15.75
N TRP A 163 -4.40 12.23 -15.32
CA TRP A 163 -5.40 12.53 -14.29
C TRP A 163 -4.85 12.68 -12.87
N LEU A 164 -3.56 12.31 -12.63
CA LEU A 164 -2.86 12.57 -11.36
C LEU A 164 -2.05 13.86 -11.35
N LYS A 165 -1.93 14.56 -12.49
CA LYS A 165 -0.97 15.68 -12.63
C LYS A 165 -1.27 16.87 -11.74
N ASP A 166 -2.55 17.15 -11.51
CA ASP A 166 -3.00 18.33 -10.76
C ASP A 166 -3.06 18.07 -9.25
N ILE A 167 -2.83 16.83 -8.82
CA ILE A 167 -2.82 16.47 -7.41
C ILE A 167 -1.43 16.77 -6.84
N PRO A 168 -1.34 17.53 -5.73
CA PRO A 168 -0.05 17.78 -5.06
C PRO A 168 0.60 16.47 -4.66
N HIS A 169 1.92 16.42 -4.62
CA HIS A 169 2.61 15.26 -4.08
C HIS A 169 3.45 15.63 -2.85
N PHE A 170 3.56 14.68 -1.95
CA PHE A 170 4.39 14.74 -0.75
C PHE A 170 5.60 13.83 -0.93
N GLU A 171 6.79 14.40 -0.74
CA GLU A 171 8.05 13.68 -0.81
C GLU A 171 8.62 13.46 0.59
N ILE A 172 8.90 12.20 0.93
CA ILE A 172 9.68 11.91 2.13
C ILE A 172 11.14 12.23 1.82
N ASN A 173 11.71 13.19 2.54
CA ASN A 173 13.06 13.66 2.26
C ASN A 173 14.12 12.55 2.48
N SER A 174 15.27 12.69 1.81
CA SER A 174 16.36 11.69 1.86
C SER A 174 16.96 11.49 3.25
N GLU A 175 16.90 12.50 4.11
CA GLU A 175 17.39 12.43 5.47
C GLU A 175 16.46 11.57 6.36
N ALA A 176 15.14 11.76 6.24
CA ALA A 176 14.14 10.92 6.90
C ALA A 176 14.24 9.46 6.42
N GLN A 177 14.46 9.22 5.11
CA GLN A 177 14.68 7.89 4.56
C GLN A 177 15.94 7.23 5.13
N ARG A 178 17.07 7.95 5.21
CA ARG A 178 18.31 7.45 5.82
C ARG A 178 18.15 7.16 7.29
N SER A 179 17.49 8.05 8.05
CA SER A 179 17.20 7.86 9.45
C SER A 179 16.33 6.62 9.69
N PHE A 180 15.36 6.37 8.82
CA PHE A 180 14.51 5.18 8.85
C PHE A 180 15.33 3.90 8.61
N LEU A 181 16.20 3.88 7.58
CA LEU A 181 17.10 2.76 7.29
C LEU A 181 18.00 2.41 8.47
N VAL A 182 18.58 3.42 9.14
CA VAL A 182 19.44 3.23 10.31
C VAL A 182 18.66 2.61 11.48
N ARG A 183 17.43 3.06 11.73
CA ARG A 183 16.59 2.57 12.84
C ARG A 183 16.06 1.16 12.61
N HIS A 184 15.78 0.77 11.37
CA HIS A 184 15.07 -0.47 11.03
C HIS A 184 15.91 -1.50 10.26
N SER A 185 17.24 -1.30 10.20
CA SER A 185 18.20 -2.26 9.60
C SER A 185 17.85 -2.71 8.17
N SER A 186 17.18 -1.85 7.39
CA SER A 186 16.89 -2.14 5.99
C SER A 186 18.17 -1.98 5.16
N HIS A 187 18.57 -3.05 4.43
CA HIS A 187 19.80 -3.05 3.63
C HIS A 187 19.56 -2.62 2.17
N GLN A 188 18.32 -2.32 1.78
CA GLN A 188 17.99 -1.97 0.41
C GLN A 188 17.42 -0.56 0.34
N MET A 189 17.86 0.21 -0.66
CA MET A 189 17.31 1.55 -0.97
C MET A 189 15.88 1.51 -1.55
N GLN A 190 15.23 0.34 -1.54
CA GLN A 190 13.87 0.14 -2.04
C GLN A 190 12.98 -0.25 -0.87
N PHE A 191 12.11 0.66 -0.48
CA PHE A 191 11.15 0.45 0.59
C PHE A 191 9.88 -0.22 0.07
N ALA A 192 9.30 -1.10 0.87
CA ALA A 192 7.97 -1.64 0.63
C ALA A 192 6.89 -0.57 0.89
N THR A 193 5.71 -0.72 0.30
CA THR A 193 4.59 0.22 0.47
C THR A 193 4.25 0.46 1.95
N ALA A 194 4.25 -0.59 2.77
CA ALA A 194 4.04 -0.46 4.21
C ALA A 194 5.13 0.38 4.91
N GLU A 195 6.41 0.23 4.52
CA GLU A 195 7.50 1.01 5.07
C GLU A 195 7.41 2.49 4.68
N VAL A 196 7.07 2.78 3.41
CA VAL A 196 6.86 4.16 2.95
C VAL A 196 5.69 4.81 3.70
N THR A 197 4.62 4.06 3.98
CA THR A 197 3.49 4.56 4.77
C THR A 197 3.86 4.78 6.24
N ALA A 198 4.69 3.93 6.82
CA ALA A 198 5.21 4.14 8.17
C ALA A 198 6.09 5.39 8.26
N MET A 199 6.93 5.64 7.24
CA MET A 199 7.69 6.90 7.14
C MET A 199 6.79 8.12 7.02
N LEU A 200 5.66 8.01 6.31
CA LEU A 200 4.67 9.07 6.22
C LEU A 200 4.10 9.39 7.60
N PHE A 201 3.70 8.38 8.37
CA PHE A 201 3.21 8.58 9.73
C PHE A 201 4.27 9.30 10.60
N ASP A 202 5.53 8.87 10.55
CA ASP A 202 6.62 9.54 11.29
C ASP A 202 6.78 11.00 10.86
N ALA A 203 6.76 11.27 9.56
CA ALA A 203 6.89 12.63 9.00
C ALA A 203 5.75 13.56 9.42
N LEU A 204 4.56 13.00 9.69
CA LEU A 204 3.39 13.72 10.18
C LEU A 204 3.31 13.80 11.72
N GLY A 205 4.28 13.21 12.44
CA GLY A 205 4.32 13.18 13.91
C GLY A 205 3.47 12.09 14.56
N HIS A 206 3.04 11.09 13.79
CA HIS A 206 2.23 9.96 14.26
C HIS A 206 3.08 8.70 14.48
N SER A 207 4.13 8.80 15.31
CA SER A 207 5.13 7.74 15.50
C SER A 207 4.54 6.44 16.08
N GLU A 208 3.45 6.50 16.82
CA GLU A 208 2.75 5.31 17.32
C GLU A 208 2.18 4.49 16.16
N HIS A 209 1.48 5.12 15.21
CA HIS A 209 0.93 4.47 14.03
C HIS A 209 2.04 3.92 13.11
N SER A 210 3.15 4.63 13.01
CA SER A 210 4.35 4.16 12.30
C SER A 210 4.86 2.85 12.91
N GLN A 211 5.04 2.80 14.23
CA GLN A 211 5.51 1.59 14.93
C GLN A 211 4.53 0.43 14.81
N GLN A 212 3.23 0.69 14.94
CA GLN A 212 2.19 -0.34 14.79
C GLN A 212 2.23 -0.97 13.40
N LEU A 213 2.28 -0.15 12.35
CA LEU A 213 2.36 -0.64 10.96
C LEU A 213 3.65 -1.42 10.71
N LEU A 214 4.79 -0.98 11.24
CA LEU A 214 6.06 -1.68 11.12
C LEU A 214 6.07 -3.02 11.86
N SER A 215 5.50 -3.08 13.06
CA SER A 215 5.36 -4.33 13.82
C SER A 215 4.50 -5.34 13.07
N TYR A 216 3.39 -4.87 12.48
CA TYR A 216 2.53 -5.71 11.65
C TYR A 216 3.21 -6.15 10.35
N TYR A 217 3.99 -5.27 9.73
CA TYR A 217 4.80 -5.59 8.55
C TYR A 217 5.92 -6.59 8.87
N GLN A 218 6.53 -6.52 10.05
CA GLN A 218 7.50 -7.52 10.50
C GLN A 218 6.84 -8.90 10.64
N ALA A 219 5.71 -8.99 11.32
CA ALA A 219 4.95 -10.24 11.43
C ALA A 219 4.57 -10.81 10.05
N PHE A 220 4.11 -9.95 9.14
CA PHE A 220 3.87 -10.32 7.74
C PHE A 220 5.09 -10.95 7.07
N ASN A 221 6.28 -10.36 7.22
CA ASN A 221 7.52 -10.88 6.64
C ASN A 221 7.90 -12.24 7.23
N GLU A 222 7.75 -12.44 8.54
CA GLU A 222 7.99 -13.72 9.21
C GLU A 222 7.06 -14.80 8.65
N HIS A 223 5.78 -14.51 8.50
CA HIS A 223 4.79 -15.44 7.92
C HIS A 223 5.03 -15.70 6.43
N CYS A 224 5.53 -14.72 5.67
CA CYS A 224 6.01 -14.94 4.30
C CYS A 224 7.16 -15.95 4.26
N MET A 225 8.11 -15.86 5.19
CA MET A 225 9.24 -16.77 5.27
C MET A 225 8.81 -18.20 5.65
N ILE A 226 7.90 -18.33 6.63
CA ILE A 226 7.31 -19.63 7.01
C ILE A 226 6.60 -20.26 5.80
N SER A 227 5.78 -19.49 5.09
CA SER A 227 5.06 -19.94 3.90
C SER A 227 6.00 -20.46 2.79
N ARG A 228 7.20 -19.86 2.64
CA ARG A 228 8.20 -20.28 1.64
C ARG A 228 8.98 -21.51 2.05
N LYS A 229 9.36 -21.65 3.33
CA LYS A 229 10.21 -22.75 3.81
C LYS A 229 9.55 -24.11 3.64
N ARG A 230 8.27 -24.27 4.00
CA ARG A 230 7.54 -25.54 3.83
C ARG A 230 7.27 -25.89 2.37
N GLY A 231 6.99 -24.92 1.52
CA GLY A 231 6.78 -25.18 0.09
C GLY A 231 8.02 -25.69 -0.66
N ASN A 232 9.21 -25.61 -0.06
CA ASN A 232 10.43 -26.22 -0.58
C ASN A 232 10.67 -27.64 -0.05
N ASN A 233 10.15 -27.99 1.15
CA ASN A 233 10.32 -29.31 1.76
C ASN A 233 9.30 -30.35 1.25
N GLU A 234 8.19 -29.94 0.68
CA GLU A 234 7.19 -30.84 0.06
C GLU A 234 7.57 -31.25 -1.38
N ARG A 235 8.74 -30.84 -1.87
CA ARG A 235 9.28 -31.19 -3.20
C ARG A 235 10.43 -32.19 -3.14
N LEU A 236 10.71 -32.76 -1.97
CA LEU A 236 11.59 -33.91 -1.75
C LEU A 236 10.76 -35.17 -1.47
#